data_ad9e0875d5fd1d3c9aaccecf11f7d727
#
_entry.id   ad9e0875d5fd1d3c9aaccecf11f7d727
#
_cell.length_a   1.000
_cell.length_b   1.000
_cell.length_c   1.000
_cell.angle_alpha   90.00
_cell.angle_beta   90.00
_cell.angle_gamma   90.00
#
_symmetry.space_group_name_H-M   'P 1'
#
loop_
_entity.id
_entity.type
_entity.pdbx_description
1 polymer ?
#
loop_
_entity_poly.entity_id
_entity_poly.type
_entity_poly.pdbx_seq_one_letter_code
_entity_poly.pdbx_strand_id
1 'polypeptide(L)'
;MIDIRLIRENPDLVRENIRKKYQDAKLPLVDEVIELDKANRAAINEASNLRAERNALSKKIGMLMGQAKKDPSKLEEAEAVKAQVTAQAARLAELEKQEEELEAKIHKIMLTIPQIIDPSVPLGPDDSCNVEVQRFGEAVVPDFPIPYHTEIMERFDGIDLDAARRVSGNGFYYLMGDIARLHEAVLAYARDFMIGKGFTYCIPPFMIHGNVVEGVMSQTDMDAMMYKIEGEDLYLIGTSEHSMIGRYIDQILTEDQLPQTMTSYSPCFRKEKGAHGIEERGVYRIHQFQKQEMIVVCRPEESMDWYEKLCRYSVELFRSLDIPVRQLECCSGDLADLKVKSCDIEAWSPRQQKYFEVCSCSNLGDAQARRLHIRIKGKDGKNYLAHTLNNTCVAPPRMLIALLENNLQPDGSVVIPEALRAYMGGTEVLVPKH
;
A
#
# COMPACT_ATOMS: atom_id res chain seq x y z
N MET A 1 -8.29 -2.36 6.03
CA MET A 1 -9.17 -2.60 7.21
C MET A 1 -10.47 -3.18 6.72
N ILE A 2 -10.93 -4.29 7.28
CA ILE A 2 -12.24 -4.89 6.96
C ILE A 2 -13.39 -4.06 7.53
N ASP A 3 -14.62 -4.31 7.05
CA ASP A 3 -15.82 -3.70 7.64
C ASP A 3 -16.12 -4.33 9.00
N ILE A 4 -16.32 -3.52 10.04
CA ILE A 4 -16.70 -4.01 11.37
C ILE A 4 -18.04 -4.78 11.36
N ARG A 5 -18.94 -4.47 10.39
CA ARG A 5 -20.17 -5.24 10.20
C ARG A 5 -19.89 -6.70 9.89
N LEU A 6 -18.81 -6.99 9.19
CA LEU A 6 -18.42 -8.38 8.91
C LEU A 6 -18.11 -9.16 10.20
N ILE A 7 -17.46 -8.51 11.18
CA ILE A 7 -17.21 -9.11 12.50
C ILE A 7 -18.51 -9.31 13.26
N ARG A 8 -19.47 -8.39 13.16
CA ARG A 8 -20.77 -8.50 13.82
C ARG A 8 -21.64 -9.61 13.23
N GLU A 9 -21.68 -9.72 11.90
CA GLU A 9 -22.62 -10.57 11.18
C GLU A 9 -22.06 -11.95 10.87
N ASN A 10 -20.75 -12.04 10.63
CA ASN A 10 -20.07 -13.29 10.28
C ASN A 10 -18.62 -13.35 10.85
N PRO A 11 -18.46 -13.39 12.17
CA PRO A 11 -17.13 -13.44 12.80
C PRO A 11 -16.33 -14.69 12.42
N ASP A 12 -17.00 -15.79 12.11
CA ASP A 12 -16.34 -17.05 11.74
C ASP A 12 -15.64 -16.95 10.39
N LEU A 13 -16.16 -16.21 9.44
CA LEU A 13 -15.47 -15.90 8.18
C LEU A 13 -14.15 -15.16 8.45
N VAL A 14 -14.16 -14.19 9.36
CA VAL A 14 -12.96 -13.44 9.73
C VAL A 14 -11.94 -14.34 10.43
N ARG A 15 -12.38 -15.20 11.34
CA ARG A 15 -11.50 -16.18 12.01
C ARG A 15 -10.90 -17.18 11.02
N GLU A 16 -11.71 -17.69 10.08
CA GLU A 16 -11.26 -18.58 9.03
C GLU A 16 -10.20 -17.90 8.15
N ASN A 17 -10.42 -16.64 7.75
CA ASN A 17 -9.47 -15.86 6.98
C ASN A 17 -8.13 -15.65 7.73
N ILE A 18 -8.18 -15.36 9.04
CA ILE A 18 -6.99 -15.24 9.89
C ILE A 18 -6.19 -16.56 9.88
N ARG A 19 -6.87 -17.73 10.00
CA ARG A 19 -6.22 -19.05 9.92
C ARG A 19 -5.62 -19.31 8.54
N LYS A 20 -6.35 -18.99 7.47
CA LYS A 20 -5.84 -19.10 6.09
C LYS A 20 -4.57 -18.28 5.87
N LYS A 21 -4.42 -17.16 6.56
CA LYS A 21 -3.22 -16.33 6.54
C LYS A 21 -2.14 -16.74 7.54
N TYR A 22 -2.33 -17.87 8.25
CA TYR A 22 -1.39 -18.36 9.28
C TYR A 22 -1.09 -17.34 10.38
N GLN A 23 -2.09 -16.55 10.76
CA GLN A 23 -1.97 -15.47 11.73
C GLN A 23 -2.79 -15.77 13.02
N ASP A 24 -2.79 -16.99 13.50
CA ASP A 24 -3.65 -17.47 14.61
C ASP A 24 -3.52 -16.64 15.89
N ALA A 25 -2.38 -15.99 16.12
CA ALA A 25 -2.19 -15.06 17.23
C ALA A 25 -3.19 -13.88 17.21
N LYS A 26 -3.80 -13.57 16.07
CA LYS A 26 -4.81 -12.52 15.92
C LYS A 26 -6.25 -12.99 16.19
N LEU A 27 -6.50 -14.30 16.37
CA LEU A 27 -7.85 -14.82 16.60
C LEU A 27 -8.55 -14.20 17.81
N PRO A 28 -7.88 -13.99 18.99
CA PRO A 28 -8.53 -13.34 20.13
C PRO A 28 -9.00 -11.92 19.88
N LEU A 29 -8.39 -11.21 18.92
CA LEU A 29 -8.75 -9.84 18.58
C LEU A 29 -10.18 -9.74 18.01
N VAL A 30 -10.67 -10.80 17.37
CA VAL A 30 -12.05 -10.84 16.84
C VAL A 30 -13.05 -10.78 17.99
N ASP A 31 -12.84 -11.58 19.04
CA ASP A 31 -13.70 -11.59 20.22
C ASP A 31 -13.61 -10.27 21.00
N GLU A 32 -12.41 -9.72 21.13
CA GLU A 32 -12.19 -8.41 21.75
C GLU A 32 -12.95 -7.30 21.03
N VAL A 33 -12.91 -7.24 19.69
CA VAL A 33 -13.68 -6.26 18.92
C VAL A 33 -15.19 -6.45 19.13
N ILE A 34 -15.70 -7.69 19.17
CA ILE A 34 -17.12 -7.97 19.42
C ILE A 34 -17.58 -7.36 20.75
N GLU A 35 -16.82 -7.58 21.82
CA GLU A 35 -17.15 -7.05 23.15
C GLU A 35 -17.03 -5.53 23.23
N LEU A 36 -15.95 -4.96 22.67
CA LEU A 36 -15.77 -3.50 22.61
C LEU A 36 -16.84 -2.81 21.78
N ASP A 37 -17.21 -3.37 20.63
CA ASP A 37 -18.27 -2.84 19.78
C ASP A 37 -19.64 -2.92 20.45
N LYS A 38 -19.93 -3.99 21.17
CA LYS A 38 -21.16 -4.12 21.96
C LYS A 38 -21.24 -3.04 23.05
N ALA A 39 -20.13 -2.81 23.75
CA ALA A 39 -20.05 -1.77 24.77
C ALA A 39 -20.19 -0.38 24.16
N ASN A 40 -19.54 -0.11 23.01
CA ASN A 40 -19.63 1.17 22.30
C ASN A 40 -21.05 1.47 21.84
N ARG A 41 -21.72 0.49 21.24
CA ARG A 41 -23.14 0.65 20.82
C ARG A 41 -24.08 0.87 22.00
N ALA A 42 -23.82 0.25 23.14
CA ALA A 42 -24.59 0.49 24.36
C ALA A 42 -24.41 1.94 24.88
N ALA A 43 -23.16 2.43 24.91
CA ALA A 43 -22.85 3.82 25.29
C ALA A 43 -23.50 4.84 24.35
N ILE A 44 -23.39 4.64 23.03
CA ILE A 44 -24.04 5.48 21.99
C ILE A 44 -25.56 5.51 22.20
N ASN A 45 -26.21 4.37 22.42
CA ASN A 45 -27.64 4.29 22.65
C ASN A 45 -28.06 5.03 23.92
N GLU A 46 -27.35 4.85 25.04
CA GLU A 46 -27.62 5.55 26.29
C GLU A 46 -27.43 7.06 26.12
N ALA A 47 -26.35 7.50 25.49
CA ALA A 47 -26.10 8.90 25.20
C ALA A 47 -27.20 9.52 24.30
N SER A 48 -27.63 8.78 23.29
CA SER A 48 -28.72 9.22 22.39
C SER A 48 -30.05 9.42 23.14
N ASN A 49 -30.39 8.48 24.02
CA ASN A 49 -31.59 8.55 24.85
C ASN A 49 -31.54 9.75 25.81
N LEU A 50 -30.40 9.93 26.49
CA LEU A 50 -30.18 11.09 27.37
C LEU A 50 -30.26 12.43 26.64
N ARG A 51 -29.72 12.51 25.41
CA ARG A 51 -29.87 13.72 24.57
C ARG A 51 -31.32 13.99 24.21
N ALA A 52 -32.11 12.96 23.87
CA ALA A 52 -33.53 13.10 23.58
C ALA A 52 -34.33 13.56 24.82
N GLU A 53 -34.10 12.93 25.99
CA GLU A 53 -34.72 13.30 27.25
C GLU A 53 -34.35 14.74 27.66
N ARG A 54 -33.07 15.13 27.58
CA ARG A 54 -32.59 16.47 27.86
C ARG A 54 -33.31 17.53 26.99
N ASN A 55 -33.52 17.23 25.72
CA ASN A 55 -34.25 18.12 24.82
C ASN A 55 -35.73 18.27 25.23
N ALA A 56 -36.38 17.17 25.66
CA ALA A 56 -37.73 17.20 26.18
C ALA A 56 -37.86 18.00 27.50
N LEU A 57 -36.94 17.76 28.44
CA LEU A 57 -36.86 18.47 29.70
C LEU A 57 -36.58 19.95 29.52
N SER A 58 -35.71 20.34 28.57
CA SER A 58 -35.45 21.75 28.24
C SER A 58 -36.71 22.44 27.71
N LYS A 59 -37.51 21.80 26.90
CA LYS A 59 -38.83 22.35 26.49
C LYS A 59 -39.77 22.50 27.67
N LYS A 60 -39.79 21.52 28.60
CA LYS A 60 -40.63 21.53 29.80
C LYS A 60 -40.23 22.70 30.72
N ILE A 61 -38.91 22.94 30.92
CA ILE A 61 -38.40 24.10 31.67
C ILE A 61 -38.91 25.41 31.06
N GLY A 62 -38.83 25.54 29.72
CA GLY A 62 -39.33 26.74 29.03
C GLY A 62 -40.83 27.01 29.26
N MET A 63 -41.66 25.95 29.24
CA MET A 63 -43.08 26.02 29.53
C MET A 63 -43.35 26.44 31.01
N LEU A 64 -42.68 25.75 31.98
CA LEU A 64 -42.83 26.02 33.41
C LEU A 64 -42.39 27.43 33.76
N MET A 65 -41.30 27.93 33.22
CA MET A 65 -40.83 29.28 33.40
C MET A 65 -41.80 30.32 32.83
N GLY A 66 -42.46 30.02 31.71
CA GLY A 66 -43.55 30.86 31.17
C GLY A 66 -44.76 30.89 32.07
N GLN A 67 -45.15 29.75 32.67
CA GLN A 67 -46.28 29.64 33.61
C GLN A 67 -45.99 30.26 34.98
N ALA A 68 -44.74 30.19 35.45
CA ALA A 68 -44.27 30.74 36.73
C ALA A 68 -44.53 32.26 36.85
N LYS A 69 -44.65 32.96 35.73
CA LYS A 69 -45.08 34.39 35.72
C LYS A 69 -46.49 34.59 36.24
N LYS A 70 -47.36 33.55 36.25
CA LYS A 70 -48.74 33.61 36.72
C LYS A 70 -48.96 32.75 37.98
N ASP A 71 -48.15 31.74 38.20
CA ASP A 71 -48.23 30.81 39.31
C ASP A 71 -46.82 30.51 39.85
N PRO A 72 -46.42 31.12 40.99
CA PRO A 72 -45.10 30.97 41.59
C PRO A 72 -44.74 29.54 41.98
N SER A 73 -45.70 28.65 42.21
CA SER A 73 -45.43 27.21 42.53
C SER A 73 -44.73 26.48 41.38
N LYS A 74 -44.88 26.97 40.13
CA LYS A 74 -44.20 26.41 38.97
C LYS A 74 -42.70 26.70 38.91
N LEU A 75 -42.21 27.58 39.73
CA LEU A 75 -40.79 27.87 39.82
C LEU A 75 -40.01 26.72 40.51
N GLU A 76 -40.59 26.16 41.57
CA GLU A 76 -40.00 24.98 42.25
C GLU A 76 -39.95 23.74 41.30
N GLU A 77 -41.02 23.58 40.55
CA GLU A 77 -41.10 22.48 39.56
C GLU A 77 -40.04 22.68 38.44
N ALA A 78 -39.83 23.89 37.97
CA ALA A 78 -38.80 24.22 37.00
C ALA A 78 -37.40 24.01 37.54
N GLU A 79 -37.11 24.35 38.80
CA GLU A 79 -35.81 24.15 39.43
C GLU A 79 -35.52 22.64 39.63
N ALA A 80 -36.50 21.82 39.99
CA ALA A 80 -36.34 20.39 40.07
C ALA A 80 -35.99 19.76 38.69
N VAL A 81 -36.65 20.22 37.61
CA VAL A 81 -36.32 19.76 36.25
C VAL A 81 -34.96 20.25 35.80
N LYS A 82 -34.51 21.44 36.16
CA LYS A 82 -33.15 21.93 35.91
C LYS A 82 -32.09 21.07 36.60
N ALA A 83 -32.31 20.70 37.87
CA ALA A 83 -31.40 19.79 38.59
C ALA A 83 -31.28 18.43 37.89
N GLN A 84 -32.37 17.90 37.38
CA GLN A 84 -32.37 16.65 36.58
C GLN A 84 -31.53 16.82 35.28
N VAL A 85 -31.72 17.92 34.55
CA VAL A 85 -30.91 18.20 33.34
C VAL A 85 -29.42 18.31 33.67
N THR A 86 -29.07 18.91 34.80
CA THR A 86 -27.68 19.04 35.27
C THR A 86 -27.06 17.67 35.57
N ALA A 87 -27.82 16.78 36.27
CA ALA A 87 -27.35 15.43 36.55
C ALA A 87 -27.16 14.59 35.26
N GLN A 88 -28.07 14.71 34.30
CA GLN A 88 -27.92 14.05 33.00
C GLN A 88 -26.73 14.56 32.18
N ALA A 89 -26.39 15.85 32.32
CA ALA A 89 -25.23 16.41 31.62
C ALA A 89 -23.90 15.78 32.04
N ALA A 90 -23.72 15.47 33.31
CA ALA A 90 -22.52 14.79 33.80
C ALA A 90 -22.42 13.35 33.26
N ARG A 91 -23.52 12.61 33.25
CA ARG A 91 -23.56 11.25 32.69
C ARG A 91 -23.31 11.25 31.17
N LEU A 92 -23.86 12.22 30.47
CA LEU A 92 -23.63 12.36 29.02
C LEU A 92 -22.17 12.61 28.70
N ALA A 93 -21.49 13.49 29.44
CA ALA A 93 -20.06 13.77 29.26
C ALA A 93 -19.19 12.51 29.54
N GLU A 94 -19.57 11.71 30.55
CA GLU A 94 -18.90 10.45 30.82
C GLU A 94 -19.06 9.43 29.68
N LEU A 95 -20.27 9.32 29.12
CA LEU A 95 -20.55 8.45 27.99
C LEU A 95 -19.83 8.88 26.73
N GLU A 96 -19.76 10.18 26.44
CA GLU A 96 -19.03 10.73 25.30
C GLU A 96 -17.52 10.40 25.37
N LYS A 97 -16.95 10.53 26.57
CA LYS A 97 -15.55 10.10 26.82
C LYS A 97 -15.36 8.59 26.65
N GLN A 98 -16.30 7.80 27.17
CA GLN A 98 -16.27 6.34 27.02
C GLN A 98 -16.38 5.92 25.53
N GLU A 99 -17.25 6.58 24.76
CA GLU A 99 -17.39 6.38 23.33
C GLU A 99 -16.06 6.63 22.59
N GLU A 100 -15.41 7.76 22.84
CA GLU A 100 -14.11 8.11 22.25
C GLU A 100 -13.03 7.07 22.58
N GLU A 101 -12.94 6.65 23.85
CA GLU A 101 -11.97 5.63 24.27
C GLU A 101 -12.23 4.26 23.63
N LEU A 102 -13.50 3.85 23.49
CA LEU A 102 -13.88 2.58 22.88
C LEU A 102 -13.64 2.62 21.36
N GLU A 103 -14.00 3.71 20.69
CA GLU A 103 -13.75 3.89 19.26
C GLU A 103 -12.24 3.84 18.93
N ALA A 104 -11.41 4.50 19.73
CA ALA A 104 -9.96 4.46 19.57
C ALA A 104 -9.39 3.03 19.72
N LYS A 105 -9.87 2.26 20.72
CA LYS A 105 -9.46 0.86 20.92
C LYS A 105 -9.90 -0.03 19.77
N ILE A 106 -11.17 0.08 19.36
CA ILE A 106 -11.72 -0.68 18.23
C ILE A 106 -10.92 -0.37 16.98
N HIS A 107 -10.69 0.90 16.67
CA HIS A 107 -9.93 1.33 15.49
C HIS A 107 -8.53 0.70 15.47
N LYS A 108 -7.81 0.78 16.58
CA LYS A 108 -6.46 0.20 16.70
C LYS A 108 -6.44 -1.30 16.42
N ILE A 109 -7.39 -2.06 16.95
CA ILE A 109 -7.49 -3.49 16.70
C ILE A 109 -7.88 -3.77 15.24
N MET A 110 -8.85 -3.04 14.71
CA MET A 110 -9.32 -3.21 13.33
C MET A 110 -8.20 -2.93 12.30
N LEU A 111 -7.23 -2.08 12.61
CA LEU A 111 -6.05 -1.86 11.76
C LEU A 111 -5.13 -3.09 11.67
N THR A 112 -5.19 -4.01 12.65
CA THR A 112 -4.35 -5.22 12.69
C THR A 112 -5.03 -6.45 12.12
N ILE A 113 -6.37 -6.47 12.02
CA ILE A 113 -7.11 -7.58 11.42
C ILE A 113 -6.91 -7.55 9.90
N PRO A 114 -6.44 -8.66 9.28
CA PRO A 114 -6.15 -8.69 7.87
C PRO A 114 -7.40 -8.59 6.99
N GLN A 115 -7.22 -8.07 5.78
CA GLN A 115 -8.25 -8.05 4.75
C GLN A 115 -8.64 -9.48 4.34
N ILE A 116 -9.88 -9.67 3.94
CA ILE A 116 -10.36 -10.96 3.44
C ILE A 116 -9.70 -11.23 2.09
N ILE A 117 -9.02 -12.38 1.99
CA ILE A 117 -8.35 -12.79 0.76
C ILE A 117 -9.34 -13.30 -0.28
N ASP A 118 -8.99 -13.13 -1.55
CA ASP A 118 -9.78 -13.68 -2.66
C ASP A 118 -9.79 -15.22 -2.60
N PRO A 119 -10.91 -15.88 -2.92
CA PRO A 119 -11.00 -17.34 -2.90
C PRO A 119 -10.00 -18.06 -3.81
N SER A 120 -9.47 -17.38 -4.83
CA SER A 120 -8.47 -17.95 -5.76
C SER A 120 -7.03 -17.92 -5.22
N VAL A 121 -6.79 -17.28 -4.07
CA VAL A 121 -5.46 -17.20 -3.47
C VAL A 121 -5.00 -18.59 -3.03
N PRO A 122 -3.81 -19.06 -3.45
CA PRO A 122 -3.24 -20.32 -2.98
C PRO A 122 -3.04 -20.30 -1.47
N LEU A 123 -3.28 -21.42 -0.80
CA LEU A 123 -3.05 -21.54 0.64
C LEU A 123 -1.63 -22.04 0.91
N GLY A 124 -0.90 -21.37 1.78
CA GLY A 124 0.46 -21.74 2.17
C GLY A 124 0.98 -20.82 3.27
N PRO A 125 1.93 -21.31 4.12
CA PRO A 125 2.41 -20.57 5.28
C PRO A 125 3.36 -19.41 4.94
N ASP A 126 4.10 -19.50 3.84
CA ASP A 126 5.14 -18.55 3.46
C ASP A 126 5.40 -18.56 1.94
N ASP A 127 6.32 -17.73 1.47
CA ASP A 127 6.69 -17.52 0.06
C ASP A 127 7.12 -18.80 -0.70
N SER A 128 7.59 -19.83 0.01
CA SER A 128 7.91 -21.13 -0.60
C SER A 128 6.70 -21.85 -1.19
N CYS A 129 5.50 -21.44 -0.80
CA CYS A 129 4.21 -21.95 -1.27
C CYS A 129 3.58 -21.09 -2.39
N ASN A 130 4.27 -20.05 -2.85
CA ASN A 130 3.82 -19.25 -3.98
C ASN A 130 3.77 -20.11 -5.25
N VAL A 131 2.76 -19.87 -6.10
CA VAL A 131 2.46 -20.73 -7.24
C VAL A 131 2.85 -20.06 -8.55
N GLU A 132 3.74 -20.70 -9.30
CA GLU A 132 4.05 -20.25 -10.64
C GLU A 132 2.85 -20.46 -11.57
N VAL A 133 2.36 -19.35 -12.15
CA VAL A 133 1.21 -19.35 -13.06
C VAL A 133 1.65 -19.50 -14.50
N GLN A 134 2.67 -18.74 -14.91
CA GLN A 134 3.14 -18.71 -16.29
C GLN A 134 4.57 -18.19 -16.39
N ARG A 135 5.29 -18.68 -17.43
CA ARG A 135 6.60 -18.15 -17.87
C ARG A 135 6.48 -17.48 -19.22
N PHE A 136 7.32 -16.45 -19.40
CA PHE A 136 7.38 -15.68 -20.63
C PHE A 136 8.85 -15.48 -21.05
N GLY A 137 9.17 -15.92 -22.25
CA GLY A 137 10.55 -15.95 -22.75
C GLY A 137 11.34 -17.19 -22.30
N GLU A 138 12.45 -17.42 -22.94
CA GLU A 138 13.32 -18.56 -22.69
C GLU A 138 14.41 -18.17 -21.67
N ALA A 139 14.52 -18.93 -20.59
CA ALA A 139 15.56 -18.79 -19.59
C ALA A 139 16.88 -19.38 -20.10
N VAL A 140 17.75 -18.55 -20.63
CA VAL A 140 19.03 -18.96 -21.21
C VAL A 140 20.13 -18.87 -20.15
N VAL A 141 21.02 -19.88 -20.13
CA VAL A 141 22.29 -19.85 -19.37
C VAL A 141 23.40 -19.81 -20.41
N PRO A 142 24.18 -18.69 -20.49
CA PRO A 142 25.27 -18.60 -21.45
C PRO A 142 26.40 -19.56 -21.09
N ASP A 143 27.27 -19.87 -22.06
CA ASP A 143 28.42 -20.78 -21.92
C ASP A 143 29.66 -20.11 -21.29
N PHE A 144 29.50 -18.87 -20.81
CA PHE A 144 30.54 -18.11 -20.11
C PHE A 144 30.04 -17.66 -18.73
N PRO A 145 30.95 -17.43 -17.76
CA PRO A 145 30.58 -17.03 -16.41
C PRO A 145 30.03 -15.60 -16.38
N ILE A 146 28.90 -15.40 -15.72
CA ILE A 146 28.32 -14.08 -15.46
C ILE A 146 28.84 -13.58 -14.11
N PRO A 147 29.57 -12.45 -14.06
CA PRO A 147 30.02 -11.83 -12.81
C PRO A 147 28.85 -11.32 -11.97
N TYR A 148 29.13 -10.98 -10.71
CA TYR A 148 28.16 -10.30 -9.87
C TYR A 148 27.79 -8.93 -10.46
N HIS A 149 26.55 -8.49 -10.32
CA HIS A 149 26.08 -7.27 -11.00
C HIS A 149 26.92 -6.01 -10.67
N THR A 150 27.47 -5.90 -9.46
CA THR A 150 28.35 -4.79 -9.12
C THR A 150 29.69 -4.87 -9.85
N GLU A 151 30.25 -6.07 -10.03
CA GLU A 151 31.47 -6.28 -10.80
C GLU A 151 31.25 -5.93 -12.29
N ILE A 152 30.08 -6.24 -12.84
CA ILE A 152 29.72 -5.79 -14.18
C ILE A 152 29.71 -4.26 -14.23
N MET A 153 29.01 -3.59 -13.29
CA MET A 153 28.91 -2.13 -13.24
C MET A 153 30.29 -1.46 -13.02
N GLU A 154 31.17 -2.05 -12.20
CA GLU A 154 32.53 -1.56 -11.95
C GLU A 154 33.38 -1.52 -13.23
N ARG A 155 33.23 -2.50 -14.14
CA ARG A 155 33.93 -2.50 -15.43
C ARG A 155 33.60 -1.29 -16.33
N PHE A 156 32.48 -0.62 -16.07
CA PHE A 156 32.06 0.60 -16.75
C PHE A 156 32.37 1.87 -15.96
N ASP A 157 33.08 1.81 -14.81
CA ASP A 157 33.16 2.89 -13.80
C ASP A 157 31.76 3.39 -13.39
N GLY A 158 30.79 2.48 -13.37
CA GLY A 158 29.37 2.79 -13.29
C GLY A 158 28.78 2.78 -11.89
N ILE A 159 29.52 2.34 -10.88
CA ILE A 159 29.07 2.27 -9.49
C ILE A 159 30.21 2.58 -8.51
N ASP A 160 29.90 3.29 -7.42
CA ASP A 160 30.81 3.50 -6.29
C ASP A 160 30.09 3.27 -4.95
N LEU A 161 30.24 2.06 -4.43
CA LEU A 161 29.67 1.66 -3.13
C LEU A 161 30.51 2.16 -1.95
N ASP A 162 31.81 2.34 -2.13
CA ASP A 162 32.69 2.79 -1.06
C ASP A 162 32.50 4.27 -0.75
N ALA A 163 32.32 5.11 -1.76
CA ALA A 163 31.93 6.49 -1.56
C ALA A 163 30.55 6.59 -0.89
N ALA A 164 29.58 5.80 -1.35
CA ALA A 164 28.25 5.78 -0.76
C ALA A 164 28.29 5.37 0.73
N ARG A 165 29.12 4.37 1.08
CA ARG A 165 29.32 3.95 2.47
C ARG A 165 29.88 5.07 3.35
N ARG A 166 30.83 5.86 2.84
CA ARG A 166 31.39 7.02 3.57
C ARG A 166 30.37 8.14 3.79
N VAL A 167 29.45 8.34 2.85
CA VAL A 167 28.48 9.45 2.88
C VAL A 167 27.22 9.08 3.65
N SER A 168 26.67 7.88 3.42
CA SER A 168 25.33 7.51 3.90
C SER A 168 25.27 6.15 4.61
N GLY A 169 26.33 5.37 4.58
CA GLY A 169 26.37 4.01 5.12
C GLY A 169 26.11 2.93 4.07
N ASN A 170 25.93 1.69 4.54
CA ASN A 170 25.60 0.56 3.68
C ASN A 170 24.17 0.69 3.15
N GLY A 171 23.89 0.06 2.00
CA GLY A 171 22.56 0.09 1.37
C GLY A 171 22.28 1.37 0.58
N PHE A 172 23.31 2.15 0.25
CA PHE A 172 23.29 3.27 -0.67
C PHE A 172 24.30 3.05 -1.79
N TYR A 173 24.19 3.81 -2.86
CA TYR A 173 25.03 3.69 -4.04
C TYR A 173 25.21 5.05 -4.73
N TYR A 174 26.33 5.19 -5.46
CA TYR A 174 26.44 6.13 -6.55
C TYR A 174 26.40 5.35 -7.86
N LEU A 175 25.53 5.73 -8.79
CA LEU A 175 25.58 5.30 -10.18
C LEU A 175 26.22 6.40 -11.02
N MET A 176 27.05 6.01 -11.97
CA MET A 176 27.84 6.95 -12.76
C MET A 176 27.85 6.55 -14.25
N GLY A 177 28.22 7.50 -15.11
CA GLY A 177 28.47 7.25 -16.52
C GLY A 177 27.30 6.56 -17.23
N ASP A 178 27.63 5.55 -18.02
CA ASP A 178 26.63 4.83 -18.83
C ASP A 178 25.66 3.99 -18.00
N ILE A 179 26.07 3.51 -16.82
CA ILE A 179 25.16 2.79 -15.92
C ILE A 179 24.09 3.75 -15.36
N ALA A 180 24.47 4.98 -14.97
CA ALA A 180 23.50 5.99 -14.55
C ALA A 180 22.56 6.39 -15.69
N ARG A 181 23.08 6.53 -16.93
CA ARG A 181 22.27 6.79 -18.12
C ARG A 181 21.28 5.65 -18.40
N LEU A 182 21.73 4.41 -18.25
CA LEU A 182 20.87 3.23 -18.45
C LEU A 182 19.77 3.17 -17.40
N HIS A 183 20.08 3.51 -16.14
CA HIS A 183 19.08 3.64 -15.07
C HIS A 183 17.99 4.65 -15.42
N GLU A 184 18.35 5.84 -15.89
CA GLU A 184 17.40 6.87 -16.31
C GLU A 184 16.64 6.48 -17.59
N ALA A 185 17.30 5.80 -18.53
CA ALA A 185 16.68 5.30 -19.75
C ALA A 185 15.56 4.30 -19.45
N VAL A 186 15.77 3.39 -18.50
CA VAL A 186 14.75 2.43 -18.05
C VAL A 186 13.53 3.14 -17.45
N LEU A 187 13.74 4.17 -16.62
CA LEU A 187 12.63 4.96 -16.04
C LEU A 187 11.87 5.74 -17.11
N ALA A 188 12.58 6.39 -18.03
CA ALA A 188 11.98 7.16 -19.11
C ALA A 188 11.15 6.26 -20.03
N TYR A 189 11.70 5.11 -20.40
CA TYR A 189 10.99 4.11 -21.21
C TYR A 189 9.73 3.62 -20.49
N ALA A 190 9.83 3.23 -19.22
CA ALA A 190 8.70 2.72 -18.43
C ALA A 190 7.58 3.77 -18.31
N ARG A 191 7.94 5.04 -18.09
CA ARG A 191 6.99 6.16 -18.11
C ARG A 191 6.23 6.24 -19.44
N ASP A 192 6.97 6.27 -20.56
CA ASP A 192 6.38 6.44 -21.87
C ASP A 192 5.57 5.20 -22.29
N PHE A 193 6.02 4.01 -21.91
CA PHE A 193 5.28 2.76 -22.07
C PHE A 193 3.90 2.83 -21.37
N MET A 194 3.85 3.32 -20.13
CA MET A 194 2.58 3.43 -19.38
C MET A 194 1.69 4.56 -19.92
N ILE A 195 2.26 5.67 -20.36
CA ILE A 195 1.49 6.72 -21.07
C ILE A 195 0.86 6.13 -22.33
N GLY A 196 1.60 5.30 -23.08
CA GLY A 196 1.08 4.56 -24.23
C GLY A 196 -0.05 3.57 -23.91
N LYS A 197 -0.15 3.10 -22.66
CA LYS A 197 -1.28 2.29 -22.14
C LYS A 197 -2.46 3.13 -21.67
N GLY A 198 -2.40 4.46 -21.78
CA GLY A 198 -3.46 5.38 -21.37
C GLY A 198 -3.40 5.81 -19.91
N PHE A 199 -2.29 5.59 -19.20
CA PHE A 199 -2.10 6.05 -17.84
C PHE A 199 -1.69 7.53 -17.80
N THR A 200 -2.24 8.27 -16.85
CA THR A 200 -1.82 9.65 -16.60
C THR A 200 -0.52 9.66 -15.79
N TYR A 201 0.53 10.29 -16.32
CA TYR A 201 1.79 10.44 -15.61
C TYR A 201 1.69 11.48 -14.49
N CYS A 202 2.24 11.17 -13.32
CA CYS A 202 2.20 12.02 -12.15
C CYS A 202 3.52 11.97 -11.36
N ILE A 203 3.95 13.11 -10.85
CA ILE A 203 5.02 13.23 -9.85
C ILE A 203 4.36 13.68 -8.54
N PRO A 204 4.26 12.81 -7.54
CA PRO A 204 3.56 13.10 -6.29
C PRO A 204 4.49 13.76 -5.26
N PRO A 205 3.98 14.26 -4.13
CA PRO A 205 4.78 14.57 -2.95
C PRO A 205 5.55 13.34 -2.45
N PHE A 206 6.81 13.53 -2.04
CA PHE A 206 7.66 12.43 -1.54
C PHE A 206 7.67 12.33 -0.03
N MET A 207 6.93 13.19 0.64
CA MET A 207 6.67 13.17 2.08
C MET A 207 5.17 13.25 2.30
N ILE A 208 4.65 12.46 3.25
CA ILE A 208 3.23 12.35 3.54
C ILE A 208 2.98 12.36 5.05
N HIS A 209 1.79 12.78 5.46
CA HIS A 209 1.36 12.78 6.86
C HIS A 209 1.13 11.36 7.41
N GLY A 210 1.22 11.23 8.74
CA GLY A 210 1.04 9.95 9.44
C GLY A 210 -0.31 9.29 9.18
N ASN A 211 -1.40 10.04 9.08
CA ASN A 211 -2.72 9.52 8.75
C ASN A 211 -2.81 8.91 7.34
N VAL A 212 -2.05 9.43 6.38
CA VAL A 212 -1.95 8.84 5.04
C VAL A 212 -1.16 7.52 5.11
N VAL A 213 -0.03 7.50 5.86
CA VAL A 213 0.75 6.26 6.07
C VAL A 213 -0.13 5.17 6.68
N GLU A 214 -0.87 5.47 7.76
CA GLU A 214 -1.80 4.54 8.40
C GLU A 214 -2.89 4.04 7.43
N GLY A 215 -3.30 4.90 6.49
CA GLY A 215 -4.29 4.56 5.48
C GLY A 215 -3.80 3.53 4.45
N VAL A 216 -2.51 3.54 4.11
CA VAL A 216 -1.97 2.77 2.98
C VAL A 216 -1.18 1.52 3.38
N MET A 217 -0.77 1.37 4.64
CA MET A 217 0.00 0.22 5.10
C MET A 217 -0.36 -0.24 6.51
N SER A 218 0.15 -1.39 6.92
CA SER A 218 0.00 -1.87 8.30
C SER A 218 0.94 -1.13 9.25
N GLN A 219 0.62 -1.13 10.56
CA GLN A 219 1.51 -0.55 11.57
C GLN A 219 2.87 -1.26 11.61
N THR A 220 2.88 -2.57 11.42
CA THR A 220 4.11 -3.38 11.37
C THR A 220 5.00 -2.95 10.21
N ASP A 221 4.42 -2.77 9.02
CA ASP A 221 5.16 -2.31 7.84
C ASP A 221 5.66 -0.88 8.02
N MET A 222 4.84 0.00 8.62
CA MET A 222 5.24 1.38 8.93
C MET A 222 6.50 1.42 9.81
N ASP A 223 6.55 0.66 10.88
CA ASP A 223 7.68 0.61 11.81
C ASP A 223 8.94 0.01 11.18
N ALA A 224 8.77 -0.98 10.30
CA ALA A 224 9.86 -1.67 9.61
C ALA A 224 10.44 -0.86 8.45
N MET A 225 9.61 -0.09 7.75
CA MET A 225 9.95 0.51 6.45
C MET A 225 10.14 2.03 6.50
N MET A 226 9.28 2.78 7.21
CA MET A 226 9.16 4.23 7.01
C MET A 226 10.20 5.04 7.77
N TYR A 227 10.83 6.02 7.09
CA TYR A 227 11.60 7.09 7.74
C TYR A 227 10.66 8.22 8.14
N LYS A 228 10.71 8.64 9.40
CA LYS A 228 9.99 9.79 9.93
C LYS A 228 10.91 11.00 10.02
N ILE A 229 10.42 12.18 9.67
CA ILE A 229 11.10 13.45 9.89
C ILE A 229 10.95 13.83 11.37
N GLU A 230 12.08 14.10 12.02
CA GLU A 230 12.09 14.48 13.43
C GLU A 230 11.44 15.84 13.61
N GLY A 231 10.54 15.94 14.60
CA GLY A 231 9.83 17.19 14.94
C GLY A 231 8.62 17.51 14.05
N GLU A 232 8.33 16.70 13.03
CA GLU A 232 7.22 16.93 12.10
C GLU A 232 6.34 15.69 11.94
N ASP A 233 5.08 15.88 11.54
CA ASP A 233 4.19 14.80 11.12
C ASP A 233 4.39 14.52 9.62
N LEU A 234 5.63 14.19 9.25
CA LEU A 234 6.00 13.84 7.88
C LEU A 234 6.85 12.57 7.84
N TYR A 235 6.58 11.76 6.82
CA TYR A 235 7.27 10.49 6.55
C TYR A 235 7.72 10.47 5.09
N LEU A 236 8.96 10.02 4.84
CA LEU A 236 9.43 9.75 3.48
C LEU A 236 8.71 8.54 2.91
N ILE A 237 8.23 8.63 1.68
CA ILE A 237 7.49 7.53 1.04
C ILE A 237 8.39 6.34 0.71
N GLY A 238 7.90 5.13 0.92
CA GLY A 238 8.55 3.88 0.49
C GLY A 238 8.18 3.46 -0.94
N THR A 239 7.16 4.11 -1.51
CA THR A 239 6.66 3.96 -2.88
C THR A 239 5.74 5.13 -3.21
N SER A 240 5.63 5.51 -4.47
CA SER A 240 4.68 6.55 -4.89
C SER A 240 3.22 6.16 -4.68
N GLU A 241 2.90 4.86 -4.60
CA GLU A 241 1.58 4.37 -4.23
C GLU A 241 1.01 5.12 -3.01
N HIS A 242 1.83 5.26 -1.95
CA HIS A 242 1.40 5.89 -0.70
C HIS A 242 0.83 7.29 -0.93
N SER A 243 1.57 8.11 -1.64
CA SER A 243 1.18 9.49 -1.95
C SER A 243 0.04 9.56 -2.96
N MET A 244 0.06 8.68 -3.96
CA MET A 244 -0.94 8.65 -5.02
C MET A 244 -2.31 8.22 -4.53
N ILE A 245 -2.39 7.24 -3.62
CA ILE A 245 -3.64 6.85 -2.97
C ILE A 245 -4.07 7.92 -1.97
N GLY A 246 -3.11 8.49 -1.20
CA GLY A 246 -3.37 9.61 -0.29
C GLY A 246 -3.99 10.84 -0.95
N ARG A 247 -3.78 11.05 -2.27
CA ARG A 247 -4.42 12.10 -3.05
C ARG A 247 -5.96 12.09 -2.95
N TYR A 248 -6.54 10.93 -2.69
CA TYR A 248 -8.00 10.74 -2.66
C TYR A 248 -8.58 10.72 -1.25
N ILE A 249 -7.78 11.03 -0.19
CA ILE A 249 -8.29 11.07 1.20
C ILE A 249 -9.53 11.94 1.30
N ASP A 250 -10.59 11.40 1.94
CA ASP A 250 -11.91 12.03 2.14
C ASP A 250 -12.65 12.42 0.86
N GLN A 251 -12.23 11.95 -0.32
CA GLN A 251 -12.87 12.28 -1.58
C GLN A 251 -14.06 11.36 -1.88
N ILE A 252 -15.05 11.95 -2.55
CA ILE A 252 -16.17 11.23 -3.17
C ILE A 252 -16.04 11.41 -4.68
N LEU A 253 -15.65 10.35 -5.36
CA LEU A 253 -15.57 10.31 -6.83
C LEU A 253 -16.94 9.97 -7.42
N THR A 254 -17.20 10.40 -8.64
CA THR A 254 -18.38 9.95 -9.39
C THR A 254 -17.99 8.77 -10.30
N GLU A 255 -18.97 7.93 -10.67
CA GLU A 255 -18.68 6.74 -11.50
C GLU A 255 -18.08 7.10 -12.87
N ASP A 256 -18.42 8.26 -13.43
CA ASP A 256 -17.87 8.76 -14.70
C ASP A 256 -16.40 9.23 -14.60
N GLN A 257 -15.89 9.45 -13.40
CA GLN A 257 -14.48 9.74 -13.16
C GLN A 257 -13.61 8.46 -13.09
N LEU A 258 -14.21 7.28 -13.09
CA LEU A 258 -13.52 6.02 -12.91
C LEU A 258 -13.43 5.21 -14.22
N PRO A 259 -12.40 4.39 -14.39
CA PRO A 259 -11.27 4.21 -13.46
C PRO A 259 -10.27 5.39 -13.51
N GLN A 260 -9.63 5.69 -12.37
CA GLN A 260 -8.45 6.54 -12.34
C GLN A 260 -7.22 5.67 -12.56
N THR A 261 -6.54 5.84 -13.68
CA THR A 261 -5.33 5.10 -14.05
C THR A 261 -4.14 6.05 -14.09
N MET A 262 -3.19 5.85 -13.20
CA MET A 262 -2.04 6.73 -13.03
C MET A 262 -0.76 5.95 -13.02
N THR A 263 0.28 6.53 -13.62
CA THR A 263 1.65 6.05 -13.47
C THR A 263 2.49 7.14 -12.83
N SER A 264 3.31 6.77 -11.85
CA SER A 264 4.02 7.77 -11.05
C SER A 264 5.48 7.40 -10.83
N TYR A 265 6.33 8.41 -10.98
CA TYR A 265 7.72 8.35 -10.59
C TYR A 265 7.91 8.85 -9.16
N SER A 266 8.75 8.16 -8.40
CA SER A 266 9.28 8.70 -7.15
C SER A 266 10.62 8.08 -6.76
N PRO A 267 11.45 8.81 -5.98
CA PRO A 267 12.37 8.16 -5.08
C PRO A 267 11.57 7.37 -4.03
N CYS A 268 12.16 6.29 -3.54
CA CYS A 268 11.61 5.42 -2.51
C CYS A 268 12.63 5.28 -1.39
N PHE A 269 12.17 5.39 -0.15
CA PHE A 269 13.03 5.35 1.03
C PHE A 269 12.56 4.24 1.96
N ARG A 270 13.42 3.26 2.25
CA ARG A 270 13.07 2.09 3.08
C ARG A 270 14.16 1.80 4.10
N LYS A 271 13.77 1.58 5.36
CA LYS A 271 14.69 1.18 6.42
C LYS A 271 15.25 -0.23 6.26
N GLU A 272 14.56 -1.09 5.50
CA GLU A 272 14.96 -2.49 5.23
C GLU A 272 15.38 -3.24 6.51
N LYS A 273 14.65 -3.05 7.60
CA LYS A 273 14.95 -3.72 8.87
C LYS A 273 14.78 -5.23 8.74
N GLY A 274 15.81 -5.99 9.11
CA GLY A 274 15.77 -7.46 9.14
C GLY A 274 16.22 -8.13 7.83
N ALA A 275 16.63 -7.37 6.83
CA ALA A 275 17.17 -7.93 5.59
C ALA A 275 18.63 -8.39 5.80
N HIS A 276 18.87 -9.69 5.58
CA HIS A 276 20.18 -10.31 5.71
C HIS A 276 20.38 -11.37 4.62
N GLY A 277 21.47 -11.25 3.83
CA GLY A 277 21.84 -12.24 2.83
C GLY A 277 22.93 -11.75 1.89
N ILE A 278 23.71 -12.68 1.31
CA ILE A 278 24.80 -12.33 0.37
C ILE A 278 24.24 -11.86 -0.98
N GLU A 279 23.11 -12.46 -1.41
CA GLU A 279 22.43 -12.12 -2.66
C GLU A 279 21.67 -10.78 -2.57
N GLU A 280 21.49 -10.25 -1.37
CA GLU A 280 20.87 -8.96 -1.11
C GLU A 280 21.86 -7.78 -1.10
N ARG A 281 23.16 -8.05 -1.37
CA ARG A 281 24.20 -7.02 -1.47
C ARG A 281 24.09 -6.24 -2.79
N GLY A 282 24.91 -5.20 -2.91
CA GLY A 282 24.96 -4.36 -4.10
C GLY A 282 23.74 -3.46 -4.19
N VAL A 283 22.96 -3.59 -5.29
CA VAL A 283 21.77 -2.77 -5.54
C VAL A 283 20.45 -3.55 -5.43
N TYR A 284 20.49 -4.79 -4.98
CA TYR A 284 19.29 -5.62 -4.86
C TYR A 284 18.36 -5.14 -3.73
N ARG A 285 18.91 -4.87 -2.54
CA ARG A 285 18.18 -4.37 -1.38
C ARG A 285 18.90 -3.14 -0.79
N ILE A 286 18.25 -2.00 -0.89
CA ILE A 286 18.84 -0.68 -0.67
C ILE A 286 17.84 0.25 0.02
N HIS A 287 18.38 1.26 0.74
CA HIS A 287 17.57 2.21 1.51
C HIS A 287 16.95 3.32 0.65
N GLN A 288 17.53 3.60 -0.52
CA GLN A 288 17.08 4.62 -1.44
C GLN A 288 17.16 4.11 -2.88
N PHE A 289 16.05 4.21 -3.62
CA PHE A 289 15.99 3.88 -5.05
C PHE A 289 14.88 4.69 -5.72
N GLN A 290 14.81 4.65 -7.04
CA GLN A 290 13.72 5.22 -7.81
C GLN A 290 12.80 4.12 -8.30
N LYS A 291 11.55 4.48 -8.53
CA LYS A 291 10.54 3.56 -9.05
C LYS A 291 9.52 4.28 -9.92
N GLN A 292 9.13 3.63 -11.01
CA GLN A 292 7.92 3.94 -11.76
C GLN A 292 6.84 2.95 -11.33
N GLU A 293 5.68 3.48 -10.93
CA GLU A 293 4.57 2.70 -10.35
C GLU A 293 3.33 2.81 -11.24
N MET A 294 2.46 1.80 -11.18
CA MET A 294 1.11 1.79 -11.73
C MET A 294 0.10 1.83 -10.60
N ILE A 295 -0.84 2.76 -10.62
CA ILE A 295 -1.88 2.93 -9.61
C ILE A 295 -3.24 2.97 -10.28
N VAL A 296 -4.20 2.22 -9.74
CA VAL A 296 -5.58 2.22 -10.19
C VAL A 296 -6.52 2.44 -9.01
N VAL A 297 -7.48 3.36 -9.20
CA VAL A 297 -8.66 3.52 -8.33
C VAL A 297 -9.87 3.23 -9.19
N CYS A 298 -10.65 2.23 -8.84
CA CYS A 298 -11.75 1.73 -9.68
C CYS A 298 -12.97 1.31 -8.86
N ARG A 299 -14.02 0.93 -9.56
CA ARG A 299 -15.21 0.29 -8.97
C ARG A 299 -14.85 -1.14 -8.52
N PRO A 300 -15.51 -1.66 -7.47
CA PRO A 300 -15.23 -3.00 -6.94
C PRO A 300 -15.29 -4.11 -8.01
N GLU A 301 -16.29 -4.07 -8.89
CA GLU A 301 -16.49 -5.05 -9.94
C GLU A 301 -15.40 -5.08 -11.02
N GLU A 302 -14.63 -4.02 -11.15
CA GLU A 302 -13.54 -3.90 -12.14
C GLU A 302 -12.18 -4.32 -11.58
N SER A 303 -12.05 -4.51 -10.26
CA SER A 303 -10.73 -4.62 -9.62
C SER A 303 -9.95 -5.86 -10.03
N MET A 304 -10.60 -6.99 -10.28
CA MET A 304 -9.90 -8.19 -10.75
C MET A 304 -9.41 -8.07 -12.20
N ASP A 305 -10.21 -7.45 -13.08
CA ASP A 305 -9.80 -7.18 -14.45
C ASP A 305 -8.59 -6.23 -14.49
N TRP A 306 -8.55 -5.23 -13.60
CA TRP A 306 -7.41 -4.35 -13.46
C TRP A 306 -6.18 -5.04 -12.89
N TYR A 307 -6.35 -5.95 -11.92
CA TYR A 307 -5.27 -6.77 -11.39
C TYR A 307 -4.57 -7.56 -12.50
N GLU A 308 -5.34 -8.26 -13.34
CA GLU A 308 -4.79 -9.02 -14.47
C GLU A 308 -4.11 -8.13 -15.51
N LYS A 309 -4.69 -6.96 -15.81
CA LYS A 309 -4.08 -5.98 -16.73
C LYS A 309 -2.75 -5.47 -16.20
N LEU A 310 -2.67 -5.12 -14.91
CA LEU A 310 -1.44 -4.62 -14.29
C LEU A 310 -0.32 -5.66 -14.31
N CYS A 311 -0.63 -6.93 -13.97
CA CYS A 311 0.33 -8.03 -14.08
C CYS A 311 0.85 -8.16 -15.52
N ARG A 312 -0.05 -8.16 -16.49
CA ARG A 312 0.33 -8.25 -17.92
C ARG A 312 1.19 -7.09 -18.38
N TYR A 313 0.93 -5.85 -17.95
CA TYR A 313 1.74 -4.70 -18.35
C TYR A 313 3.18 -4.80 -17.83
N SER A 314 3.42 -5.30 -16.62
CA SER A 314 4.78 -5.59 -16.15
C SER A 314 5.45 -6.66 -17.02
N VAL A 315 4.76 -7.76 -17.32
CA VAL A 315 5.29 -8.81 -18.22
C VAL A 315 5.64 -8.23 -19.59
N GLU A 316 4.74 -7.45 -20.20
CA GLU A 316 4.95 -6.83 -21.51
C GLU A 316 6.17 -5.88 -21.50
N LEU A 317 6.34 -5.09 -20.44
CA LEU A 317 7.49 -4.19 -20.32
C LEU A 317 8.81 -4.96 -20.24
N PHE A 318 8.91 -5.97 -19.38
CA PHE A 318 10.12 -6.78 -19.27
C PHE A 318 10.42 -7.56 -20.55
N ARG A 319 9.38 -8.09 -21.20
CA ARG A 319 9.53 -8.78 -22.48
C ARG A 319 9.94 -7.85 -23.63
N SER A 320 9.55 -6.58 -23.62
CA SER A 320 10.03 -5.60 -24.59
C SER A 320 11.51 -5.24 -24.42
N LEU A 321 12.10 -5.61 -23.29
CA LEU A 321 13.52 -5.50 -22.98
C LEU A 321 14.26 -6.86 -23.11
N ASP A 322 13.64 -7.84 -23.74
CA ASP A 322 14.16 -9.21 -23.93
C ASP A 322 14.48 -9.97 -22.65
N ILE A 323 13.95 -9.54 -21.51
CA ILE A 323 14.18 -10.19 -20.20
C ILE A 323 13.14 -11.29 -20.00
N PRO A 324 13.55 -12.55 -19.81
CA PRO A 324 12.64 -13.63 -19.44
C PRO A 324 12.07 -13.39 -18.03
N VAL A 325 10.75 -13.59 -17.89
CA VAL A 325 10.06 -13.43 -16.61
C VAL A 325 9.11 -14.58 -16.33
N ARG A 326 8.77 -14.78 -15.06
CA ARG A 326 7.65 -15.61 -14.63
C ARG A 326 6.69 -14.82 -13.77
N GLN A 327 5.44 -15.25 -13.77
CA GLN A 327 4.38 -14.75 -12.89
C GLN A 327 4.19 -15.74 -11.75
N LEU A 328 4.26 -15.25 -10.52
CA LEU A 328 4.21 -16.02 -9.29
C LEU A 328 3.06 -15.52 -8.42
N GLU A 329 1.98 -16.28 -8.30
CA GLU A 329 0.84 -15.93 -7.44
C GLU A 329 1.23 -16.13 -5.97
N CYS A 330 1.11 -15.08 -5.16
CA CYS A 330 1.45 -15.13 -3.75
C CYS A 330 0.41 -15.95 -2.96
N CYS A 331 0.89 -16.82 -2.09
CA CYS A 331 0.03 -17.60 -1.21
C CYS A 331 -0.47 -16.79 -0.01
N SER A 332 -1.44 -17.33 0.71
CA SER A 332 -2.14 -16.64 1.79
C SER A 332 -1.24 -16.19 2.95
N GLY A 333 -0.19 -16.94 3.29
CA GLY A 333 0.75 -16.60 4.35
C GLY A 333 1.77 -15.53 3.97
N ASP A 334 2.04 -15.38 2.65
CA ASP A 334 2.93 -14.34 2.11
C ASP A 334 2.22 -13.00 1.86
N LEU A 335 0.89 -13.00 1.80
CA LEU A 335 0.11 -11.76 1.57
C LEU A 335 0.20 -10.81 2.76
N ALA A 336 0.62 -9.56 2.51
CA ALA A 336 0.49 -8.47 3.49
C ALA A 336 -0.97 -8.25 3.93
N ASP A 337 -1.18 -7.66 5.11
CA ASP A 337 -2.49 -7.59 5.75
C ASP A 337 -3.57 -6.85 4.97
N LEU A 338 -3.20 -5.86 4.15
CA LEU A 338 -4.15 -5.09 3.36
C LEU A 338 -4.49 -5.72 2.01
N LYS A 339 -3.74 -6.74 1.57
CA LYS A 339 -3.90 -7.32 0.23
C LYS A 339 -5.02 -8.36 0.20
N VAL A 340 -5.87 -8.24 -0.81
CA VAL A 340 -6.87 -9.24 -1.18
C VAL A 340 -6.24 -10.33 -2.03
N LYS A 341 -5.35 -9.93 -2.95
CA LYS A 341 -4.61 -10.81 -3.85
C LYS A 341 -3.32 -10.13 -4.28
N SER A 342 -2.26 -10.89 -4.51
CA SER A 342 -0.97 -10.39 -4.98
C SER A 342 -0.30 -11.38 -5.91
N CYS A 343 0.46 -10.84 -6.85
CA CYS A 343 1.27 -11.60 -7.78
C CYS A 343 2.62 -10.90 -7.96
N ASP A 344 3.70 -11.65 -7.86
CA ASP A 344 5.01 -11.16 -8.17
C ASP A 344 5.39 -11.49 -9.62
N ILE A 345 6.07 -10.56 -10.27
CA ILE A 345 6.77 -10.81 -11.53
C ILE A 345 8.24 -10.95 -11.17
N GLU A 346 8.80 -12.08 -11.54
CA GLU A 346 10.20 -12.39 -11.29
C GLU A 346 10.97 -12.48 -12.62
N ALA A 347 12.15 -11.86 -12.66
CA ALA A 347 13.06 -11.91 -13.82
C ALA A 347 14.07 -13.03 -13.69
N TRP A 348 14.46 -13.59 -14.83
CA TRP A 348 15.51 -14.60 -14.88
C TRP A 348 16.88 -14.00 -14.59
N SER A 349 17.64 -14.65 -13.72
CA SER A 349 19.06 -14.39 -13.48
C SER A 349 19.89 -15.54 -14.05
N PRO A 350 20.60 -15.34 -15.18
CA PRO A 350 21.48 -16.37 -15.74
C PRO A 350 22.62 -16.73 -14.78
N ARG A 351 23.11 -15.76 -13.97
CA ARG A 351 24.17 -15.97 -12.99
C ARG A 351 23.72 -16.92 -11.88
N GLN A 352 22.52 -16.70 -11.33
CA GLN A 352 21.98 -17.51 -10.24
C GLN A 352 21.24 -18.76 -10.73
N GLN A 353 20.92 -18.82 -12.03
CA GLN A 353 20.08 -19.84 -12.65
C GLN A 353 18.71 -19.99 -11.94
N LYS A 354 18.16 -18.83 -11.50
CA LYS A 354 16.85 -18.75 -10.86
C LYS A 354 16.17 -17.42 -11.19
N TYR A 355 14.90 -17.37 -10.92
CA TYR A 355 14.12 -16.14 -10.99
C TYR A 355 14.21 -15.36 -9.67
N PHE A 356 14.10 -14.04 -9.74
CA PHE A 356 14.05 -13.16 -8.57
C PHE A 356 13.03 -12.04 -8.78
N GLU A 357 12.39 -11.60 -7.72
CA GLU A 357 11.33 -10.60 -7.73
C GLU A 357 11.82 -9.25 -8.27
N VAL A 358 11.09 -8.71 -9.26
CA VAL A 358 11.32 -7.38 -9.87
C VAL A 358 10.10 -6.47 -9.78
N CYS A 359 8.89 -7.03 -9.71
CA CYS A 359 7.65 -6.30 -9.53
C CYS A 359 6.71 -7.06 -8.60
N SER A 360 5.85 -6.35 -7.87
CA SER A 360 4.77 -6.94 -7.08
C SER A 360 3.47 -6.20 -7.37
N CYS A 361 2.50 -6.91 -7.93
CA CYS A 361 1.17 -6.44 -8.22
C CYS A 361 0.23 -6.75 -7.06
N SER A 362 -0.57 -5.79 -6.63
CA SER A 362 -1.46 -5.95 -5.49
C SER A 362 -2.86 -5.41 -5.76
N ASN A 363 -3.86 -6.23 -5.45
CA ASN A 363 -5.24 -5.79 -5.28
C ASN A 363 -5.51 -5.63 -3.78
N LEU A 364 -5.80 -4.40 -3.35
CA LEU A 364 -6.08 -4.07 -1.94
C LEU A 364 -7.59 -4.09 -1.63
N GLY A 365 -8.44 -4.31 -2.65
CA GLY A 365 -9.88 -4.18 -2.50
C GLY A 365 -10.23 -2.81 -1.90
N ASP A 366 -11.10 -2.79 -0.90
CA ASP A 366 -11.53 -1.58 -0.20
C ASP A 366 -10.65 -1.21 1.02
N ALA A 367 -9.56 -1.93 1.28
CA ALA A 367 -8.77 -1.78 2.51
C ALA A 367 -8.25 -0.36 2.73
N GLN A 368 -7.63 0.22 1.71
CA GLN A 368 -7.09 1.59 1.76
C GLN A 368 -8.22 2.62 1.65
N ALA A 369 -9.19 2.38 0.77
CA ALA A 369 -10.34 3.26 0.60
C ALA A 369 -11.15 3.42 1.88
N ARG A 370 -11.31 2.35 2.67
CA ARG A 370 -11.99 2.39 3.97
C ARG A 370 -11.23 3.22 5.00
N ARG A 371 -9.90 3.10 5.05
CA ARG A 371 -9.06 3.86 5.97
C ARG A 371 -8.96 5.33 5.61
N LEU A 372 -8.94 5.65 4.31
CA LEU A 372 -8.79 7.01 3.78
C LEU A 372 -10.13 7.64 3.35
N HIS A 373 -11.26 6.97 3.62
CA HIS A 373 -12.62 7.43 3.25
C HIS A 373 -12.78 7.76 1.76
N ILE A 374 -12.16 6.97 0.88
CA ILE A 374 -12.30 7.13 -0.57
C ILE A 374 -13.60 6.45 -1.04
N ARG A 375 -14.55 7.25 -1.46
CA ARG A 375 -15.90 6.79 -1.80
C ARG A 375 -16.24 7.09 -3.24
N ILE A 376 -17.20 6.32 -3.76
CA ILE A 376 -17.79 6.50 -5.07
C ILE A 376 -19.28 6.82 -4.87
N LYS A 377 -19.76 7.86 -5.54
CA LYS A 377 -21.19 8.18 -5.59
C LYS A 377 -21.82 7.38 -6.71
N GLY A 378 -22.62 6.38 -6.33
CA GLY A 378 -23.36 5.55 -7.26
C GLY A 378 -24.52 6.30 -7.95
N LYS A 379 -24.97 5.77 -9.07
CA LYS A 379 -26.11 6.32 -9.83
C LYS A 379 -27.42 6.29 -9.03
N ASP A 380 -27.53 5.40 -8.05
CA ASP A 380 -28.64 5.32 -7.09
C ASP A 380 -28.58 6.39 -5.98
N GLY A 381 -27.54 7.24 -6.01
CA GLY A 381 -27.29 8.29 -5.02
C GLY A 381 -26.62 7.82 -3.74
N LYS A 382 -26.34 6.52 -3.58
CA LYS A 382 -25.63 5.98 -2.41
C LYS A 382 -24.13 5.99 -2.65
N ASN A 383 -23.39 6.18 -1.56
CA ASN A 383 -21.95 6.10 -1.57
C ASN A 383 -21.49 4.68 -1.22
N TYR A 384 -20.49 4.19 -1.94
CA TYR A 384 -19.78 2.95 -1.66
C TYR A 384 -18.26 3.17 -1.76
N LEU A 385 -17.46 2.21 -1.27
CA LEU A 385 -15.99 2.36 -1.25
C LEU A 385 -15.39 2.00 -2.61
N ALA A 386 -14.36 2.74 -2.99
CA ALA A 386 -13.52 2.40 -4.14
C ALA A 386 -12.66 1.17 -3.83
N HIS A 387 -12.20 0.50 -4.89
CA HIS A 387 -11.08 -0.45 -4.81
C HIS A 387 -9.79 0.21 -5.31
N THR A 388 -8.67 -0.17 -4.71
CA THR A 388 -7.34 0.34 -5.07
C THR A 388 -6.42 -0.80 -5.45
N LEU A 389 -5.59 -0.55 -6.46
CA LEU A 389 -4.58 -1.49 -6.94
C LEU A 389 -3.28 -0.74 -7.23
N ASN A 390 -2.19 -1.45 -7.09
CA ASN A 390 -0.87 -0.99 -7.52
C ASN A 390 -0.06 -2.11 -8.13
N ASN A 391 0.92 -1.74 -8.94
CA ASN A 391 1.95 -2.64 -9.40
C ASN A 391 3.21 -1.83 -9.71
N THR A 392 4.36 -2.39 -9.42
CA THR A 392 5.62 -1.84 -9.90
C THR A 392 5.67 -1.96 -11.43
N CYS A 393 5.78 -0.82 -12.10
CA CYS A 393 6.12 -0.80 -13.52
C CYS A 393 7.59 -1.21 -13.68
N VAL A 394 8.48 -0.48 -13.01
CA VAL A 394 9.90 -0.81 -12.93
C VAL A 394 10.55 -0.16 -11.71
N ALA A 395 11.45 -0.93 -11.07
CA ALA A 395 12.41 -0.43 -10.09
C ALA A 395 13.81 -0.66 -10.69
N PRO A 396 14.47 0.38 -11.21
CA PRO A 396 15.72 0.22 -11.98
C PRO A 396 16.81 -0.60 -11.33
N PRO A 397 17.05 -0.54 -10.01
CA PRO A 397 18.13 -1.35 -9.42
C PRO A 397 17.99 -2.85 -9.68
N ARG A 398 16.80 -3.42 -9.48
CA ARG A 398 16.55 -4.83 -9.79
C ARG A 398 16.43 -5.07 -11.30
N MET A 399 15.82 -4.15 -12.04
CA MET A 399 15.80 -4.20 -13.49
C MET A 399 17.20 -4.19 -14.09
N LEU A 400 18.13 -3.35 -13.58
CA LEU A 400 19.51 -3.32 -14.03
C LEU A 400 20.24 -4.63 -13.81
N ILE A 401 19.99 -5.32 -12.68
CA ILE A 401 20.55 -6.66 -12.46
C ILE A 401 20.12 -7.59 -13.59
N ALA A 402 18.80 -7.68 -13.83
CA ALA A 402 18.25 -8.53 -14.86
C ALA A 402 18.76 -8.14 -16.26
N LEU A 403 18.78 -6.83 -16.58
CA LEU A 403 19.21 -6.32 -17.87
C LEU A 403 20.69 -6.60 -18.11
N LEU A 404 21.56 -6.30 -17.16
CA LEU A 404 22.99 -6.50 -17.29
C LEU A 404 23.32 -7.99 -17.43
N GLU A 405 22.75 -8.86 -16.60
CA GLU A 405 23.02 -10.29 -16.64
C GLU A 405 22.52 -10.97 -17.91
N ASN A 406 21.34 -10.58 -18.44
CA ASN A 406 20.76 -11.18 -19.65
C ASN A 406 21.38 -10.66 -20.96
N ASN A 407 22.00 -9.47 -20.94
CA ASN A 407 22.54 -8.84 -22.13
C ASN A 407 24.08 -8.76 -22.16
N LEU A 408 24.77 -9.31 -21.14
CA LEU A 408 26.22 -9.39 -21.09
C LEU A 408 26.76 -10.27 -22.23
N GLN A 409 27.86 -9.84 -22.83
CA GLN A 409 28.55 -10.58 -23.89
C GLN A 409 29.87 -11.19 -23.36
N PRO A 410 30.45 -12.19 -24.04
CA PRO A 410 31.72 -12.81 -23.63
C PRO A 410 32.90 -11.84 -23.48
N ASP A 411 32.90 -10.75 -24.25
CA ASP A 411 33.93 -9.69 -24.19
C ASP A 411 33.69 -8.66 -23.06
N GLY A 412 32.63 -8.85 -22.26
CA GLY A 412 32.26 -7.95 -21.16
C GLY A 412 31.40 -6.76 -21.59
N SER A 413 31.12 -6.60 -22.89
CA SER A 413 30.18 -5.58 -23.36
C SER A 413 28.72 -5.94 -23.00
N VAL A 414 27.82 -4.97 -23.00
CA VAL A 414 26.40 -5.14 -22.72
C VAL A 414 25.59 -4.61 -23.91
N VAL A 415 24.81 -5.47 -24.53
CA VAL A 415 23.87 -5.08 -25.61
C VAL A 415 22.72 -4.32 -25.01
N ILE A 416 22.39 -3.16 -25.60
CA ILE A 416 21.23 -2.38 -25.18
C ILE A 416 20.00 -2.85 -25.96
N PRO A 417 18.93 -3.30 -25.25
CA PRO A 417 17.67 -3.66 -25.89
C PRO A 417 17.16 -2.56 -26.82
N GLU A 418 16.60 -2.92 -27.95
CA GLU A 418 16.17 -1.97 -28.98
C GLU A 418 15.26 -0.88 -28.42
N ALA A 419 14.33 -1.24 -27.54
CA ALA A 419 13.40 -0.32 -26.91
C ALA A 419 14.08 0.78 -26.06
N LEU A 420 15.31 0.56 -25.58
CA LEU A 420 16.05 1.53 -24.78
C LEU A 420 17.01 2.39 -25.59
N ARG A 421 17.36 2.03 -26.84
CA ARG A 421 18.40 2.72 -27.62
C ARG A 421 18.10 4.20 -27.83
N ALA A 422 16.85 4.56 -28.09
CA ALA A 422 16.45 5.97 -28.24
C ALA A 422 16.71 6.78 -26.96
N TYR A 423 16.50 6.19 -25.80
CA TYR A 423 16.75 6.81 -24.49
C TYR A 423 18.24 6.84 -24.11
N MET A 424 19.07 6.05 -24.81
CA MET A 424 20.53 5.99 -24.68
C MET A 424 21.25 6.79 -25.77
N GLY A 425 20.53 7.68 -26.49
CA GLY A 425 21.11 8.49 -27.56
C GLY A 425 21.55 7.67 -28.78
N GLY A 426 20.88 6.54 -29.05
CA GLY A 426 21.19 5.63 -30.16
C GLY A 426 22.29 4.61 -29.85
N THR A 427 22.80 4.56 -28.61
CA THR A 427 23.81 3.57 -28.21
C THR A 427 23.23 2.15 -28.26
N GLU A 428 23.87 1.26 -29.00
CA GLU A 428 23.46 -0.14 -29.15
C GLU A 428 24.20 -1.09 -28.22
N VAL A 429 25.45 -0.77 -27.89
CA VAL A 429 26.32 -1.60 -27.05
C VAL A 429 27.10 -0.70 -26.10
N LEU A 430 27.12 -1.06 -24.84
CA LEU A 430 28.05 -0.47 -23.86
C LEU A 430 29.35 -1.27 -23.87
N VAL A 431 30.48 -0.59 -24.00
CA VAL A 431 31.80 -1.19 -24.00
C VAL A 431 32.45 -0.96 -22.62
N PRO A 432 32.95 -2.00 -21.94
CA PRO A 432 33.61 -1.85 -20.65
C PRO A 432 34.88 -1.02 -20.81
N LYS A 433 35.27 -0.30 -19.75
CA LYS A 433 36.47 0.50 -19.71
C LYS A 433 37.68 -0.29 -19.20
N HIS A 434 37.41 -1.40 -18.45
CA HIS A 434 38.45 -2.25 -17.85
C HIS A 434 38.16 -3.73 -18.11
#